data_b6bd0b894c9cdd29b26c89fe0cf4c4e0
#
_entry.id   b6bd0b894c9cdd29b26c89fe0cf4c4e0
#
_cell.length_a   1.000
_cell.length_b   1.000
_cell.length_c   1.000
_cell.angle_alpha   90.00
_cell.angle_beta   90.00
_cell.angle_gamma   90.00
#
_symmetry.space_group_name_H-M   'P 1'
#
loop_
_entity.id
_entity.type
_entity.pdbx_description
1 polymer ?
#
loop_
_entity_poly.entity_id
_entity_poly.type
_entity_poly.pdbx_seq_one_letter_code
_entity_poly.pdbx_strand_id
1 'polypeptide(L)'
;MWEQLVFSFLTLFASSNQQTWLELALKFFPFVVLLELPFFLLVTAGMVRYGLRRHVPDHQRERYPRVSCLITCYSEGEDVRHTIESLAHQQYPGFIEIIAIVDGALQNQPTLMAARNSRALLGNTPRRSLVVLPKWQRGGRVSSLNAGLSIASGEIVMALDGDTSFDNDMVRNATRHFDDPNVVAVAGNLRVRNARRSLVTRLQALEYLLSISAGKTGLSEFNIVNNISGAFGVFRASFIRNLGGWDAGSAEDLDMTTRIKQYFGRNPGLRIVFDPHAVGHTDAPQTWFGFFRQRLRWDGDMFYIFIRKFRFNLRPRLLGWRNFLFVALNGLVMQLLLPFLIVAYMGFMLFTLPVGAVLGLMAFIYLAYLAALTFYFLLYLVAVSERPGMDAVYLFYLPLFPLFAFVNRVHCSFSLLQEMFMQSHLDSAMAPWWVLRKTKF
;
A
#
# COMPACT_ATOMS: atom_id res chain seq x y z
N MET A 1 -25.44 33.96 -10.22
CA MET A 1 -24.41 32.91 -10.40
C MET A 1 -24.86 31.56 -9.88
N TRP A 2 -25.31 31.42 -8.62
CA TRP A 2 -25.78 30.14 -8.06
C TRP A 2 -27.08 29.67 -8.77
N GLU A 3 -28.05 30.52 -8.97
CA GLU A 3 -29.30 30.22 -9.71
C GLU A 3 -29.04 29.82 -11.15
N GLN A 4 -28.06 30.44 -11.82
CA GLN A 4 -27.68 30.07 -13.18
C GLN A 4 -26.97 28.70 -13.22
N LEU A 5 -26.17 28.32 -12.20
CA LEU A 5 -25.56 27.01 -12.07
C LEU A 5 -26.62 25.93 -11.86
N VAL A 6 -27.56 26.17 -10.94
CA VAL A 6 -28.71 25.27 -10.68
C VAL A 6 -29.60 25.14 -11.91
N PHE A 7 -29.91 26.25 -12.58
CA PHE A 7 -30.73 26.25 -13.81
C PHE A 7 -30.00 25.49 -14.95
N SER A 8 -28.73 25.72 -15.18
CA SER A 8 -27.94 25.00 -16.20
C SER A 8 -27.84 23.51 -15.90
N PHE A 9 -27.69 23.13 -14.63
CA PHE A 9 -27.73 21.76 -14.19
C PHE A 9 -29.08 21.11 -14.40
N LEU A 10 -30.15 21.76 -13.95
CA LEU A 10 -31.55 21.28 -14.12
C LEU A 10 -31.94 21.18 -15.58
N THR A 11 -31.51 22.09 -16.45
CA THR A 11 -31.81 22.02 -17.89
C THR A 11 -31.10 20.87 -18.59
N LEU A 12 -29.89 20.53 -18.20
CA LEU A 12 -29.21 19.32 -18.70
C LEU A 12 -29.97 18.03 -18.37
N PHE A 13 -30.60 17.97 -17.20
CA PHE A 13 -31.43 16.83 -16.79
C PHE A 13 -32.88 16.93 -17.28
N ALA A 14 -33.45 18.11 -17.38
CA ALA A 14 -34.82 18.32 -17.84
C ALA A 14 -35.01 18.14 -19.36
N SER A 15 -33.99 18.44 -20.17
CA SER A 15 -33.99 18.17 -21.61
C SER A 15 -34.02 16.69 -21.98
N SER A 16 -33.89 15.80 -20.98
CA SER A 16 -33.79 14.34 -21.14
C SER A 16 -35.05 13.61 -20.67
N ASN A 17 -36.22 14.17 -20.89
CA ASN A 17 -37.52 13.64 -20.42
C ASN A 17 -37.86 12.19 -20.90
N GLN A 18 -37.00 11.57 -21.70
CA GLN A 18 -37.09 10.17 -22.15
C GLN A 18 -35.88 9.32 -21.81
N GLN A 19 -34.81 9.87 -21.16
CA GLN A 19 -33.61 9.09 -20.81
C GLN A 19 -33.74 8.53 -19.40
N THR A 20 -33.36 7.27 -19.22
CA THR A 20 -33.27 6.63 -17.91
C THR A 20 -32.13 7.24 -17.09
N TRP A 21 -32.25 7.19 -15.76
CA TRP A 21 -31.13 7.61 -14.86
C TRP A 21 -29.79 6.93 -15.15
N LEU A 22 -29.85 5.69 -15.63
CA LEU A 22 -28.66 4.93 -16.03
C LEU A 22 -27.99 5.53 -17.28
N GLU A 23 -28.78 5.94 -18.29
CA GLU A 23 -28.23 6.57 -19.49
C GLU A 23 -27.57 7.91 -19.18
N LEU A 24 -28.17 8.71 -18.30
CA LEU A 24 -27.59 9.97 -17.82
C LEU A 24 -26.30 9.72 -17.03
N ALA A 25 -26.29 8.74 -16.13
CA ALA A 25 -25.11 8.36 -15.35
C ALA A 25 -23.99 7.86 -16.26
N LEU A 26 -24.27 7.03 -17.27
CA LEU A 26 -23.31 6.56 -18.26
C LEU A 26 -22.79 7.68 -19.17
N LYS A 27 -23.65 8.66 -19.51
CA LYS A 27 -23.27 9.80 -20.34
C LYS A 27 -22.31 10.75 -19.63
N PHE A 28 -22.58 11.09 -18.36
CA PHE A 28 -21.82 12.08 -17.63
C PHE A 28 -20.76 11.49 -16.67
N PHE A 29 -20.93 10.24 -16.26
CA PHE A 29 -20.06 9.59 -15.26
C PHE A 29 -19.69 8.15 -15.63
N PRO A 30 -19.26 7.87 -16.89
CA PRO A 30 -19.05 6.50 -17.38
C PRO A 30 -18.02 5.74 -16.54
N PHE A 31 -16.94 6.40 -16.13
CA PHE A 31 -15.86 5.75 -15.38
C PHE A 31 -16.28 5.42 -13.95
N VAL A 32 -17.10 6.28 -13.34
CA VAL A 32 -17.63 6.03 -11.99
C VAL A 32 -18.55 4.82 -12.01
N VAL A 33 -19.49 4.76 -12.95
CA VAL A 33 -20.47 3.68 -13.04
C VAL A 33 -19.85 2.35 -13.44
N LEU A 34 -18.94 2.36 -14.42
CA LEU A 34 -18.41 1.13 -15.00
C LEU A 34 -17.19 0.57 -14.26
N LEU A 35 -16.42 1.41 -13.57
CA LEU A 35 -15.14 1.00 -12.96
C LEU A 35 -15.13 1.21 -11.44
N GLU A 36 -15.38 2.42 -10.99
CA GLU A 36 -15.15 2.77 -9.57
C GLU A 36 -16.27 2.23 -8.67
N LEU A 37 -17.53 2.29 -9.08
CA LEU A 37 -18.65 1.76 -8.31
C LEU A 37 -18.58 0.23 -8.13
N PRO A 38 -18.35 -0.59 -9.17
CA PRO A 38 -18.16 -2.03 -9.00
C PRO A 38 -16.97 -2.38 -8.08
N PHE A 39 -15.86 -1.64 -8.19
CA PHE A 39 -14.72 -1.82 -7.33
C PHE A 39 -15.03 -1.44 -5.88
N PHE A 40 -15.71 -0.32 -5.66
CA PHE A 40 -16.19 0.11 -4.35
C PHE A 40 -17.10 -0.93 -3.71
N LEU A 41 -18.07 -1.47 -4.46
CA LEU A 41 -18.97 -2.51 -3.97
C LEU A 41 -18.22 -3.81 -3.63
N LEU A 42 -17.24 -4.21 -4.43
CA LEU A 42 -16.41 -5.38 -4.17
C LEU A 42 -15.65 -5.24 -2.85
N VAL A 43 -14.97 -4.11 -2.64
CA VAL A 43 -14.20 -3.88 -1.40
C VAL A 43 -15.12 -3.78 -0.20
N THR A 44 -16.24 -3.09 -0.34
CA THR A 44 -17.29 -2.96 0.71
C THR A 44 -17.82 -4.34 1.12
N ALA A 45 -18.18 -5.19 0.16
CA ALA A 45 -18.63 -6.55 0.43
C ALA A 45 -17.55 -7.37 1.17
N GLY A 46 -16.28 -7.21 0.80
CA GLY A 46 -15.17 -7.83 1.51
C GLY A 46 -15.03 -7.36 2.95
N MET A 47 -15.17 -6.05 3.23
CA MET A 47 -15.15 -5.52 4.60
C MET A 47 -16.29 -6.06 5.44
N VAL A 48 -17.51 -6.12 4.88
CA VAL A 48 -18.66 -6.72 5.58
C VAL A 48 -18.39 -8.19 5.91
N ARG A 49 -17.89 -8.94 4.93
CA ARG A 49 -17.54 -10.36 5.13
C ARG A 49 -16.47 -10.54 6.22
N TYR A 50 -15.46 -9.68 6.23
CA TYR A 50 -14.44 -9.67 7.27
C TYR A 50 -15.05 -9.39 8.64
N GLY A 51 -15.87 -8.35 8.78
CA GLY A 51 -16.53 -7.96 10.03
C GLY A 51 -17.41 -9.08 10.61
N LEU A 52 -18.13 -9.80 9.74
CA LEU A 52 -18.95 -10.95 10.15
C LEU A 52 -18.11 -12.14 10.66
N ARG A 53 -16.85 -12.30 10.23
CA ARG A 53 -15.94 -13.38 10.64
C ARG A 53 -15.05 -13.03 11.83
N ARG A 54 -14.97 -11.76 12.22
CA ARG A 54 -14.05 -11.25 13.25
C ARG A 54 -14.21 -11.91 14.63
N HIS A 55 -15.34 -12.57 14.88
CA HIS A 55 -15.66 -13.19 16.18
C HIS A 55 -15.10 -14.61 16.36
N VAL A 56 -14.23 -15.09 15.45
CA VAL A 56 -13.57 -16.39 15.66
C VAL A 56 -12.52 -16.21 16.77
N PRO A 57 -12.63 -16.92 17.91
CA PRO A 57 -11.68 -16.82 19.02
C PRO A 57 -10.25 -17.12 18.56
N ASP A 58 -9.29 -16.38 19.09
CA ASP A 58 -7.87 -16.70 18.92
C ASP A 58 -7.59 -18.01 19.68
N HIS A 59 -7.53 -19.13 18.97
CA HIS A 59 -7.20 -20.40 19.57
C HIS A 59 -5.77 -20.34 20.12
N GLN A 60 -5.56 -20.81 21.34
CA GLN A 60 -4.22 -20.95 21.89
C GLN A 60 -3.40 -21.83 20.95
N ARG A 61 -2.37 -21.25 20.36
CA ARG A 61 -1.48 -21.96 19.46
C ARG A 61 -0.59 -22.90 20.24
N GLU A 62 -0.46 -24.13 19.75
CA GLU A 62 0.49 -25.10 20.31
C GLU A 62 1.93 -24.75 19.95
N ARG A 63 2.16 -24.07 18.82
CA ARG A 63 3.50 -23.74 18.31
C ARG A 63 3.58 -22.31 17.81
N TYR A 64 4.68 -21.65 18.17
CA TYR A 64 5.06 -20.33 17.68
C TYR A 64 6.30 -20.46 16.78
N PRO A 65 6.17 -20.26 15.44
CA PRO A 65 7.29 -20.40 14.51
C PRO A 65 8.40 -19.40 14.80
N ARG A 66 9.65 -19.76 14.49
CA ARG A 66 10.76 -18.80 14.54
C ARG A 66 10.61 -17.75 13.44
N VAL A 67 10.80 -16.47 13.80
CA VAL A 67 10.63 -15.32 12.90
C VAL A 67 11.96 -14.62 12.71
N SER A 68 12.34 -14.30 11.48
CA SER A 68 13.49 -13.42 11.16
C SER A 68 12.97 -12.10 10.60
N CYS A 69 13.21 -11.01 11.33
CA CYS A 69 12.85 -9.64 10.94
C CYS A 69 14.04 -9.02 10.21
N LEU A 70 13.94 -8.85 8.89
CA LEU A 70 14.94 -8.20 8.04
C LEU A 70 14.67 -6.71 7.99
N ILE A 71 15.49 -5.91 8.64
CA ILE A 71 15.38 -4.46 8.67
C ILE A 71 16.38 -3.90 7.66
N THR A 72 15.87 -3.27 6.59
CA THR A 72 16.73 -2.58 5.62
C THR A 72 17.02 -1.17 6.11
N CYS A 73 18.30 -0.87 6.33
CA CYS A 73 18.73 0.39 6.90
C CYS A 73 19.60 1.17 5.93
N TYR A 74 19.22 2.42 5.63
CA TYR A 74 20.01 3.36 4.87
C TYR A 74 19.68 4.80 5.23
N SER A 75 20.57 5.47 5.96
CA SER A 75 20.44 6.89 6.35
C SER A 75 19.39 7.20 7.44
N GLU A 76 18.89 6.20 8.16
CA GLU A 76 17.92 6.39 9.26
C GLU A 76 18.57 6.98 10.53
N GLY A 77 19.90 6.88 10.67
CA GLY A 77 20.59 7.34 11.89
C GLY A 77 20.05 6.64 13.14
N GLU A 78 19.64 7.43 14.14
CA GLU A 78 19.10 6.92 15.42
C GLU A 78 17.69 6.31 15.30
N ASP A 79 16.94 6.57 14.23
CA ASP A 79 15.57 6.07 14.08
C ASP A 79 15.51 4.53 14.00
N VAL A 80 16.59 3.88 13.51
CA VAL A 80 16.72 2.42 13.50
C VAL A 80 16.60 1.81 14.90
N ARG A 81 16.97 2.54 15.94
CA ARG A 81 16.86 2.10 17.32
C ARG A 81 15.39 1.89 17.72
N HIS A 82 14.49 2.80 17.33
CA HIS A 82 13.06 2.66 17.61
C HIS A 82 12.45 1.43 16.93
N THR A 83 12.88 1.14 15.71
CA THR A 83 12.47 -0.09 15.00
C THR A 83 12.94 -1.35 15.73
N ILE A 84 14.22 -1.41 16.12
CA ILE A 84 14.80 -2.55 16.87
C ILE A 84 14.10 -2.69 18.23
N GLU A 85 13.87 -1.60 18.94
CA GLU A 85 13.22 -1.58 20.24
C GLU A 85 11.78 -2.11 20.15
N SER A 86 11.00 -1.67 19.16
CA SER A 86 9.63 -2.15 18.95
C SER A 86 9.56 -3.64 18.64
N LEU A 87 10.59 -4.21 17.98
CA LEU A 87 10.69 -5.64 17.70
C LEU A 87 11.20 -6.44 18.92
N ALA A 88 12.06 -5.86 19.74
CA ALA A 88 12.52 -6.49 20.97
C ALA A 88 11.38 -6.68 21.97
N HIS A 89 10.48 -5.69 22.05
CA HIS A 89 9.35 -5.69 23.01
C HIS A 89 8.08 -6.39 22.47
N GLN A 90 8.16 -7.14 21.38
CA GLN A 90 7.02 -7.88 20.85
C GLN A 90 6.45 -8.91 21.85
N GLN A 91 5.14 -8.91 22.03
CA GLN A 91 4.39 -9.90 22.81
C GLN A 91 4.22 -11.20 22.02
N TYR A 92 5.34 -11.84 21.72
CA TYR A 92 5.40 -13.07 20.94
C TYR A 92 6.19 -14.14 21.69
N PRO A 93 5.58 -15.30 22.01
CA PRO A 93 6.24 -16.36 22.77
C PRO A 93 7.37 -17.07 22.02
N GLY A 94 7.34 -17.03 20.68
CA GLY A 94 8.37 -17.64 19.83
C GLY A 94 9.68 -16.83 19.78
N PHE A 95 10.67 -17.37 19.07
CA PHE A 95 11.95 -16.73 18.88
C PHE A 95 11.88 -15.68 17.75
N ILE A 96 12.37 -14.46 18.01
CA ILE A 96 12.53 -13.40 17.01
C ILE A 96 14.02 -13.12 16.81
N GLU A 97 14.47 -13.31 15.59
CA GLU A 97 15.78 -12.93 15.10
C GLU A 97 15.66 -11.59 14.36
N ILE A 98 16.24 -10.55 14.91
CA ILE A 98 16.27 -9.21 14.32
C ILE A 98 17.57 -9.11 13.53
N ILE A 99 17.47 -8.85 12.22
CA ILE A 99 18.63 -8.70 11.33
C ILE A 99 18.59 -7.28 10.77
N ALA A 100 19.44 -6.41 11.32
CA ALA A 100 19.58 -5.03 10.84
C ALA A 100 20.67 -4.99 9.74
N ILE A 101 20.26 -4.80 8.49
CA ILE A 101 21.12 -4.76 7.32
C ILE A 101 21.44 -3.30 6.98
N VAL A 102 22.64 -2.84 7.30
CA VAL A 102 23.07 -1.45 7.04
C VAL A 102 23.73 -1.38 5.67
N ASP A 103 22.99 -0.84 4.70
CA ASP A 103 23.48 -0.68 3.32
C ASP A 103 24.44 0.51 3.20
N GLY A 104 25.58 0.33 2.53
CA GLY A 104 26.61 1.36 2.43
C GLY A 104 27.18 1.74 3.79
N ALA A 105 27.52 0.78 4.65
CA ALA A 105 27.94 1.00 6.04
C ALA A 105 29.16 1.94 6.20
N LEU A 106 30.06 2.04 5.19
CA LEU A 106 31.15 3.01 5.20
C LEU A 106 30.67 4.46 5.24
N GLN A 107 29.59 4.76 4.51
CA GLN A 107 29.03 6.11 4.38
C GLN A 107 27.91 6.35 5.39
N ASN A 108 27.44 5.29 6.05
CA ASN A 108 26.27 5.26 6.90
C ASN A 108 26.61 4.88 8.35
N GLN A 109 27.74 5.40 8.84
CA GLN A 109 28.26 5.10 10.17
C GLN A 109 27.28 5.44 11.31
N PRO A 110 26.52 6.56 11.28
CA PRO A 110 25.55 6.84 12.34
C PRO A 110 24.50 5.72 12.49
N THR A 111 23.91 5.25 11.38
CA THR A 111 22.94 4.13 11.41
C THR A 111 23.61 2.82 11.89
N LEU A 112 24.84 2.54 11.46
CA LEU A 112 25.57 1.35 11.88
C LEU A 112 25.84 1.37 13.40
N MET A 113 26.26 2.50 13.94
CA MET A 113 26.54 2.64 15.37
C MET A 113 25.24 2.56 16.19
N ALA A 114 24.17 3.22 15.74
CA ALA A 114 22.85 3.14 16.38
C ALA A 114 22.34 1.68 16.43
N ALA A 115 22.42 0.95 15.31
CA ALA A 115 22.06 -0.47 15.27
C ALA A 115 22.90 -1.34 16.21
N ARG A 116 24.23 -1.13 16.27
CA ARG A 116 25.13 -1.86 17.18
C ARG A 116 24.83 -1.57 18.65
N ASN A 117 24.64 -0.31 18.99
CA ASN A 117 24.32 0.13 20.36
C ASN A 117 22.96 -0.42 20.82
N SER A 118 22.04 -0.70 19.92
CA SER A 118 20.74 -1.29 20.21
C SER A 118 20.81 -2.72 20.77
N ARG A 119 21.99 -3.39 20.73
CA ARG A 119 22.17 -4.69 21.41
C ARG A 119 21.88 -4.62 22.91
N ALA A 120 22.15 -3.49 23.55
CA ALA A 120 21.86 -3.30 24.97
C ALA A 120 20.36 -3.42 25.29
N LEU A 121 19.47 -3.11 24.33
CA LEU A 121 18.01 -3.21 24.48
C LEU A 121 17.54 -4.67 24.64
N LEU A 122 18.31 -5.65 24.16
CA LEU A 122 17.92 -7.06 24.18
C LEU A 122 18.41 -7.79 25.47
N GLY A 123 19.19 -7.14 26.33
CA GLY A 123 19.91 -7.79 27.45
C GLY A 123 19.02 -8.59 28.42
N ASN A 124 17.74 -8.26 28.54
CA ASN A 124 16.77 -8.93 29.42
C ASN A 124 15.57 -9.54 28.70
N THR A 125 15.57 -9.57 27.37
CA THR A 125 14.45 -10.11 26.58
C THR A 125 14.75 -11.52 26.11
N PRO A 126 14.18 -12.57 26.74
CA PRO A 126 14.39 -13.94 26.32
C PRO A 126 13.87 -14.18 24.90
N ARG A 127 14.52 -15.08 24.17
CA ARG A 127 14.12 -15.46 22.81
C ARG A 127 14.17 -14.32 21.78
N ARG A 128 15.04 -13.33 22.00
CA ARG A 128 15.33 -12.24 21.06
C ARG A 128 16.84 -12.25 20.73
N SER A 129 17.17 -12.07 19.47
CA SER A 129 18.57 -11.89 19.04
C SER A 129 18.68 -10.75 18.04
N LEU A 130 19.79 -10.03 18.07
CA LEU A 130 20.11 -8.98 17.12
C LEU A 130 21.40 -9.31 16.37
N VAL A 131 21.30 -9.40 15.06
CA VAL A 131 22.42 -9.48 14.13
C VAL A 131 22.49 -8.17 13.37
N VAL A 132 23.64 -7.47 13.45
CA VAL A 132 23.89 -6.29 12.62
C VAL A 132 24.77 -6.69 11.46
N LEU A 133 24.26 -6.61 10.24
CA LEU A 133 24.95 -6.99 9.02
C LEU A 133 25.38 -5.71 8.26
N PRO A 134 26.65 -5.29 8.38
CA PRO A 134 27.16 -4.17 7.62
C PRO A 134 27.43 -4.60 6.19
N LYS A 135 26.78 -3.99 5.22
CA LYS A 135 27.15 -4.04 3.81
C LYS A 135 28.03 -2.84 3.52
N TRP A 136 29.31 -3.06 3.30
CA TRP A 136 30.29 -1.99 3.15
C TRP A 136 30.02 -1.12 1.91
N GLN A 137 29.60 -1.76 0.81
CA GLN A 137 29.19 -1.07 -0.41
C GLN A 137 27.66 -0.97 -0.48
N ARG A 138 27.18 0.13 -1.04
CA ARG A 138 25.76 0.32 -1.29
C ARG A 138 25.28 -0.61 -2.40
N GLY A 139 24.25 -1.39 -2.14
CA GLY A 139 23.63 -2.31 -3.10
C GLY A 139 22.13 -2.12 -3.25
N GLY A 140 21.54 -1.19 -2.49
CA GLY A 140 20.10 -0.93 -2.46
C GLY A 140 19.30 -1.97 -1.67
N ARG A 141 17.99 -1.73 -1.62
CA ARG A 141 17.04 -2.49 -0.79
C ARG A 141 16.98 -3.97 -1.15
N VAL A 142 16.83 -4.29 -2.44
CA VAL A 142 16.77 -5.69 -2.93
C VAL A 142 18.02 -6.47 -2.50
N SER A 143 19.20 -5.91 -2.72
CA SER A 143 20.47 -6.52 -2.30
C SER A 143 20.54 -6.71 -0.79
N SER A 144 20.01 -5.76 0.00
CA SER A 144 19.98 -5.84 1.46
C SER A 144 19.00 -6.92 1.94
N LEU A 145 17.78 -6.97 1.40
CA LEU A 145 16.80 -8.01 1.72
C LEU A 145 17.33 -9.42 1.40
N ASN A 146 17.99 -9.60 0.23
CA ASN A 146 18.57 -10.89 -0.14
C ASN A 146 19.75 -11.28 0.74
N ALA A 147 20.61 -10.32 1.13
CA ALA A 147 21.70 -10.56 2.10
C ALA A 147 21.12 -10.97 3.47
N GLY A 148 20.07 -10.31 3.95
CA GLY A 148 19.37 -10.72 5.15
C GLY A 148 18.74 -12.10 5.04
N LEU A 149 18.07 -12.41 3.91
CA LEU A 149 17.44 -13.71 3.67
C LEU A 149 18.43 -14.86 3.68
N SER A 150 19.66 -14.64 3.19
CA SER A 150 20.70 -15.68 3.13
C SER A 150 21.14 -16.15 4.52
N ILE A 151 21.08 -15.27 5.54
CA ILE A 151 21.48 -15.60 6.92
C ILE A 151 20.28 -15.84 7.84
N ALA A 152 19.07 -15.53 7.39
CA ALA A 152 17.84 -15.69 8.17
C ALA A 152 17.57 -17.16 8.49
N SER A 153 17.33 -17.47 9.76
CA SER A 153 17.08 -18.83 10.25
C SER A 153 15.58 -19.12 10.54
N GLY A 154 14.74 -18.08 10.45
CA GLY A 154 13.30 -18.19 10.73
C GLY A 154 12.52 -18.97 9.67
N GLU A 155 11.47 -19.62 10.11
CA GLU A 155 10.45 -20.25 9.25
C GLU A 155 9.60 -19.17 8.52
N ILE A 156 9.47 -18.01 9.17
CA ILE A 156 8.81 -16.83 8.66
C ILE A 156 9.82 -15.69 8.58
N VAL A 157 9.80 -14.97 7.47
CA VAL A 157 10.65 -13.80 7.24
C VAL A 157 9.78 -12.57 7.10
N MET A 158 10.12 -11.51 7.82
CA MET A 158 9.49 -10.20 7.70
C MET A 158 10.45 -9.23 7.02
N ALA A 159 10.01 -8.55 5.96
CA ALA A 159 10.74 -7.46 5.31
C ALA A 159 10.20 -6.13 5.86
N LEU A 160 11.06 -5.37 6.53
CA LEU A 160 10.71 -4.19 7.30
C LEU A 160 11.61 -3.01 6.95
N ASP A 161 11.07 -1.77 7.03
CA ASP A 161 11.86 -0.55 6.89
C ASP A 161 12.52 -0.15 8.21
N GLY A 162 13.70 0.45 8.12
CA GLY A 162 14.51 0.85 9.27
C GLY A 162 13.98 2.04 10.06
N ASP A 163 12.97 2.75 9.55
CA ASP A 163 12.30 3.90 10.16
C ASP A 163 10.86 3.60 10.61
N THR A 164 10.44 2.33 10.56
CA THR A 164 9.08 1.91 10.92
C THR A 164 9.07 1.27 12.30
N SER A 165 8.20 1.74 13.18
CA SER A 165 7.92 1.12 14.50
C SER A 165 6.67 0.25 14.44
N PHE A 166 6.55 -0.71 15.36
CA PHE A 166 5.49 -1.73 15.31
C PHE A 166 4.76 -1.82 16.65
N ASP A 167 3.46 -2.12 16.59
CA ASP A 167 2.68 -2.45 17.78
C ASP A 167 3.20 -3.74 18.41
N ASN A 168 3.05 -3.86 19.75
CA ASN A 168 3.67 -4.94 20.52
C ASN A 168 3.14 -6.34 20.19
N ASP A 169 1.98 -6.46 19.57
CA ASP A 169 1.33 -7.71 19.15
C ASP A 169 1.45 -8.01 17.65
N MET A 170 2.17 -7.15 16.92
CA MET A 170 2.30 -7.21 15.45
C MET A 170 2.79 -8.57 14.96
N VAL A 171 3.87 -9.11 15.55
CA VAL A 171 4.43 -10.40 15.14
C VAL A 171 3.45 -11.54 15.39
N ARG A 172 2.74 -11.52 16.53
CA ARG A 172 1.71 -12.49 16.86
C ARG A 172 0.57 -12.46 15.83
N ASN A 173 0.06 -11.28 15.54
CA ASN A 173 -1.03 -11.09 14.58
C ASN A 173 -0.64 -11.52 13.17
N ALA A 174 0.52 -11.09 12.67
CA ALA A 174 0.98 -11.45 11.33
C ALA A 174 1.25 -12.96 11.18
N THR A 175 1.82 -13.59 12.20
CA THR A 175 2.24 -15.00 12.09
C THR A 175 1.11 -15.99 12.22
N ARG A 176 -0.04 -15.62 12.85
CA ARG A 176 -1.18 -16.54 13.03
C ARG A 176 -1.74 -17.11 11.72
N HIS A 177 -1.62 -16.35 10.64
CA HIS A 177 -2.13 -16.78 9.34
C HIS A 177 -1.34 -17.94 8.71
N PHE A 178 -0.08 -18.14 9.14
CA PHE A 178 0.78 -19.21 8.61
C PHE A 178 0.49 -20.60 9.21
N ASP A 179 -0.48 -20.70 10.12
CA ASP A 179 -1.04 -21.98 10.56
C ASP A 179 -1.76 -22.68 9.39
N ASP A 180 -2.33 -21.91 8.45
CA ASP A 180 -2.75 -22.42 7.14
C ASP A 180 -1.51 -22.59 6.23
N PRO A 181 -1.19 -23.84 5.79
CA PRO A 181 -0.05 -24.10 4.91
C PRO A 181 -0.16 -23.41 3.55
N ASN A 182 -1.37 -23.05 3.13
CA ASN A 182 -1.62 -22.36 1.87
C ASN A 182 -1.30 -20.86 1.94
N VAL A 183 -1.18 -20.28 3.12
CA VAL A 183 -0.78 -18.89 3.27
C VAL A 183 0.74 -18.79 3.06
N VAL A 184 1.14 -18.12 1.98
CA VAL A 184 2.55 -17.92 1.61
C VAL A 184 3.06 -16.54 1.98
N ALA A 185 2.15 -15.56 2.10
CA ALA A 185 2.51 -14.20 2.50
C ALA A 185 1.36 -13.51 3.23
N VAL A 186 1.74 -12.57 4.11
CA VAL A 186 0.82 -11.68 4.82
C VAL A 186 1.29 -10.24 4.60
N ALA A 187 0.38 -9.39 4.16
CA ALA A 187 0.58 -7.95 4.11
C ALA A 187 0.18 -7.33 5.46
N GLY A 188 1.08 -6.58 6.07
CA GLY A 188 0.79 -5.85 7.30
C GLY A 188 0.08 -4.53 7.03
N ASN A 189 -0.52 -3.98 8.07
CA ASN A 189 -1.20 -2.70 8.07
C ASN A 189 -0.22 -1.58 8.40
N LEU A 190 -0.19 -0.52 7.58
CA LEU A 190 0.64 0.65 7.82
C LEU A 190 -0.22 1.84 8.21
N ARG A 191 0.20 2.53 9.27
CA ARG A 191 -0.37 3.79 9.75
C ARG A 191 0.65 4.91 9.69
N VAL A 192 0.17 6.13 9.49
CA VAL A 192 1.03 7.32 9.45
C VAL A 192 1.30 7.80 10.87
N ARG A 193 2.57 7.70 11.32
CA ARG A 193 3.02 8.09 12.66
C ARG A 193 2.96 9.60 12.86
N ASN A 194 3.43 10.37 11.90
CA ASN A 194 3.50 11.83 11.94
C ASN A 194 2.23 12.55 11.44
N ALA A 195 1.06 11.90 11.49
CA ALA A 195 -0.20 12.40 10.93
C ALA A 195 -0.59 13.81 11.40
N ARG A 196 -0.18 14.23 12.60
CA ARG A 196 -0.54 15.53 13.18
C ARG A 196 0.34 16.71 12.73
N ARG A 197 1.40 16.45 11.93
CA ARG A 197 2.40 17.48 11.58
C ARG A 197 1.89 18.51 10.57
N SER A 198 1.06 18.11 9.59
CA SER A 198 0.53 19.00 8.56
C SER A 198 -0.81 18.50 8.03
N LEU A 199 -1.51 19.31 7.21
CA LEU A 199 -2.71 18.87 6.50
C LEU A 199 -2.39 17.72 5.53
N VAL A 200 -1.25 17.79 4.85
CA VAL A 200 -0.80 16.75 3.90
C VAL A 200 -0.62 15.42 4.60
N THR A 201 -0.01 15.38 5.79
CA THR A 201 0.15 14.13 6.56
C THR A 201 -1.18 13.59 7.09
N ARG A 202 -2.15 14.46 7.41
CA ARG A 202 -3.51 14.04 7.83
C ARG A 202 -4.30 13.41 6.68
N LEU A 203 -4.22 14.02 5.48
CA LEU A 203 -4.85 13.46 4.29
C LEU A 203 -4.22 12.13 3.86
N GLN A 204 -2.90 11.99 3.97
CA GLN A 204 -2.22 10.72 3.74
C GLN A 204 -2.59 9.68 4.81
N ALA A 205 -2.74 10.07 6.09
CA ALA A 205 -3.22 9.16 7.12
C ALA A 205 -4.63 8.65 6.81
N LEU A 206 -5.55 9.53 6.41
CA LEU A 206 -6.88 9.13 5.94
C LEU A 206 -6.81 8.21 4.72
N GLU A 207 -5.95 8.52 3.75
CA GLU A 207 -5.72 7.66 2.58
C GLU A 207 -5.25 6.25 2.99
N TYR A 208 -4.33 6.12 3.96
CA TYR A 208 -3.87 4.83 4.45
C TYR A 208 -4.99 4.05 5.14
N LEU A 209 -5.85 4.71 5.92
CA LEU A 209 -7.02 4.05 6.50
C LEU A 209 -7.99 3.53 5.43
N LEU A 210 -8.24 4.32 4.38
CA LEU A 210 -9.17 3.94 3.31
C LEU A 210 -8.58 2.90 2.34
N SER A 211 -7.32 3.07 1.91
CA SER A 211 -6.72 2.25 0.86
C SER A 211 -5.98 1.03 1.40
N ILE A 212 -5.25 1.17 2.51
CA ILE A 212 -4.49 0.06 3.11
C ILE A 212 -5.38 -0.68 4.09
N SER A 213 -5.83 -0.03 5.18
CA SER A 213 -6.56 -0.76 6.22
C SER A 213 -7.90 -1.29 5.70
N ALA A 214 -8.78 -0.44 5.19
CA ALA A 214 -10.08 -0.86 4.67
C ALA A 214 -9.95 -1.60 3.33
N GLY A 215 -9.23 -1.02 2.38
CA GLY A 215 -9.10 -1.55 1.02
C GLY A 215 -8.49 -2.95 0.98
N LYS A 216 -7.32 -3.14 1.59
CA LYS A 216 -6.66 -4.46 1.58
C LYS A 216 -7.42 -5.49 2.42
N THR A 217 -8.10 -5.09 3.51
CA THR A 217 -9.00 -6.00 4.24
C THR A 217 -10.07 -6.56 3.31
N GLY A 218 -10.78 -5.68 2.59
CA GLY A 218 -11.81 -6.13 1.65
C GLY A 218 -11.27 -7.02 0.53
N LEU A 219 -10.14 -6.65 -0.06
CA LEU A 219 -9.49 -7.43 -1.14
C LEU A 219 -8.96 -8.78 -0.65
N SER A 220 -8.49 -8.86 0.59
CA SER A 220 -7.97 -10.09 1.21
C SER A 220 -9.03 -11.18 1.33
N GLU A 221 -10.29 -10.81 1.59
CA GLU A 221 -11.41 -11.76 1.68
C GLU A 221 -11.67 -12.51 0.37
N PHE A 222 -11.25 -11.93 -0.75
CA PHE A 222 -11.34 -12.54 -2.08
C PHE A 222 -10.01 -13.09 -2.60
N ASN A 223 -8.93 -13.05 -1.79
CA ASN A 223 -7.56 -13.44 -2.17
C ASN A 223 -7.06 -12.68 -3.42
N ILE A 224 -7.30 -11.38 -3.45
CA ILE A 224 -6.89 -10.45 -4.52
C ILE A 224 -6.14 -9.24 -3.96
N VAL A 225 -5.45 -9.36 -2.83
CA VAL A 225 -4.61 -8.29 -2.26
C VAL A 225 -3.76 -7.68 -3.36
N ASN A 226 -3.79 -6.35 -3.51
CA ASN A 226 -3.12 -5.64 -4.61
C ASN A 226 -1.59 -5.75 -4.53
N ASN A 227 -1.00 -5.42 -3.38
CA ASN A 227 0.43 -5.58 -3.11
C ASN A 227 0.69 -5.85 -1.62
N ILE A 228 1.82 -6.51 -1.34
CA ILE A 228 2.40 -6.65 -0.02
C ILE A 228 3.37 -5.48 0.13
N SER A 229 3.08 -4.54 1.04
CA SER A 229 3.86 -3.32 1.18
C SER A 229 5.35 -3.59 1.44
N GLY A 230 6.22 -2.85 0.80
CA GLY A 230 7.67 -2.92 1.02
C GLY A 230 8.05 -2.69 2.47
N ALA A 231 7.47 -1.69 3.12
CA ALA A 231 7.75 -1.36 4.51
C ALA A 231 7.28 -2.41 5.53
N PHE A 232 6.33 -3.29 5.12
CA PHE A 232 5.82 -4.34 6.00
C PHE A 232 5.24 -5.52 5.22
N GLY A 233 6.11 -6.43 4.81
CA GLY A 233 5.76 -7.71 4.19
C GLY A 233 6.19 -8.90 5.04
N VAL A 234 5.35 -9.94 5.15
CA VAL A 234 5.62 -11.16 5.91
C VAL A 234 5.48 -12.36 4.99
N PHE A 235 6.43 -13.27 5.03
CA PHE A 235 6.54 -14.33 4.05
C PHE A 235 6.92 -15.67 4.70
N ARG A 236 6.40 -16.77 4.14
CA ARG A 236 6.93 -18.11 4.42
C ARG A 236 8.32 -18.23 3.83
N ALA A 237 9.34 -18.42 4.67
CA ALA A 237 10.74 -18.38 4.27
C ALA A 237 11.10 -19.39 3.17
N SER A 238 10.57 -20.62 3.26
CA SER A 238 10.79 -21.65 2.24
C SER A 238 10.22 -21.21 0.87
N PHE A 239 9.05 -20.55 0.84
CA PHE A 239 8.43 -20.12 -0.39
C PHE A 239 9.25 -19.03 -1.09
N ILE A 240 9.68 -17.97 -0.36
CA ILE A 240 10.47 -16.90 -1.00
C ILE A 240 11.87 -17.34 -1.37
N ARG A 241 12.49 -18.29 -0.65
CA ARG A 241 13.77 -18.89 -1.07
C ARG A 241 13.62 -19.66 -2.38
N ASN A 242 12.57 -20.46 -2.51
CA ASN A 242 12.25 -21.18 -3.76
C ASN A 242 11.92 -20.23 -4.91
N LEU A 243 11.39 -19.04 -4.61
CA LEU A 243 11.11 -17.97 -5.58
C LEU A 243 12.39 -17.23 -6.02
N GLY A 244 13.53 -17.48 -5.36
CA GLY A 244 14.82 -16.83 -5.63
C GLY A 244 15.00 -15.49 -4.91
N GLY A 245 14.23 -15.20 -3.86
CA GLY A 245 14.32 -13.95 -3.11
C GLY A 245 13.69 -12.76 -3.84
N TRP A 246 14.13 -11.54 -3.49
CA TRP A 246 13.66 -10.29 -4.12
C TRP A 246 14.41 -10.02 -5.43
N ASP A 247 13.69 -9.49 -6.42
CA ASP A 247 14.18 -9.10 -7.73
C ASP A 247 13.52 -7.76 -8.12
N ALA A 248 14.10 -6.99 -8.99
CA ALA A 248 13.80 -5.61 -9.34
C ALA A 248 14.40 -4.56 -8.39
N GLY A 249 14.75 -3.39 -8.96
CA GLY A 249 15.43 -2.30 -8.24
C GLY A 249 14.47 -1.45 -7.42
N SER A 250 13.46 -0.88 -8.09
CA SER A 250 12.38 -0.11 -7.49
C SER A 250 11.14 -0.93 -7.35
N ALA A 251 10.13 -0.84 -6.79
CA ALA A 251 8.91 -1.67 -6.82
C ALA A 251 9.11 -3.15 -6.43
N GLU A 252 10.11 -3.44 -5.60
CA GLU A 252 10.41 -4.82 -5.17
C GLU A 252 9.23 -5.49 -4.47
N ASP A 253 8.33 -4.72 -3.88
CA ASP A 253 7.12 -5.17 -3.21
C ASP A 253 6.04 -5.60 -4.21
N LEU A 254 5.80 -4.80 -5.22
CA LEU A 254 4.85 -5.12 -6.30
C LEU A 254 5.40 -6.25 -7.18
N ASP A 255 6.71 -6.28 -7.43
CA ASP A 255 7.41 -7.38 -8.09
C ASP A 255 7.21 -8.70 -7.35
N MET A 256 7.54 -8.74 -6.06
CA MET A 256 7.38 -9.91 -5.21
C MET A 256 5.93 -10.38 -5.19
N THR A 257 4.99 -9.46 -5.00
CA THR A 257 3.55 -9.78 -5.00
C THR A 257 3.12 -10.39 -6.34
N THR A 258 3.57 -9.83 -7.45
CA THR A 258 3.22 -10.31 -8.80
C THR A 258 3.83 -11.70 -9.04
N ARG A 259 5.07 -11.93 -8.65
CA ARG A 259 5.73 -13.25 -8.77
C ARG A 259 5.03 -14.32 -7.92
N ILE A 260 4.62 -13.99 -6.69
CA ILE A 260 3.82 -14.92 -5.87
C ILE A 260 2.50 -15.27 -6.57
N LYS A 261 1.78 -14.27 -7.08
CA LYS A 261 0.50 -14.48 -7.78
C LYS A 261 0.62 -15.31 -9.05
N GLN A 262 1.77 -15.34 -9.72
CA GLN A 262 1.99 -16.18 -10.91
C GLN A 262 1.93 -17.69 -10.58
N TYR A 263 1.98 -18.08 -9.34
CA TYR A 263 1.79 -19.47 -8.91
C TYR A 263 0.32 -19.83 -8.69
N PHE A 264 -0.59 -18.85 -8.56
CA PHE A 264 -1.99 -19.08 -8.19
C PHE A 264 -2.78 -19.82 -9.27
N GLY A 265 -2.42 -19.64 -10.55
CA GLY A 265 -3.09 -20.37 -11.65
C GLY A 265 -2.86 -21.87 -11.59
N ARG A 266 -1.68 -22.28 -11.12
CA ARG A 266 -1.31 -23.71 -10.97
C ARG A 266 -1.61 -24.25 -9.55
N ASN A 267 -1.66 -23.37 -8.56
CA ASN A 267 -1.88 -23.70 -7.16
C ASN A 267 -3.00 -22.82 -6.59
N PRO A 268 -4.28 -23.09 -6.91
CA PRO A 268 -5.40 -22.21 -6.58
C PRO A 268 -5.67 -22.12 -5.06
N GLY A 269 -5.10 -23.02 -4.27
CA GLY A 269 -5.16 -22.98 -2.80
C GLY A 269 -4.26 -21.89 -2.18
N LEU A 270 -3.20 -21.43 -2.87
CA LEU A 270 -2.29 -20.45 -2.32
C LEU A 270 -2.98 -19.12 -2.01
N ARG A 271 -2.54 -18.47 -0.93
CA ARG A 271 -3.17 -17.26 -0.41
C ARG A 271 -2.14 -16.20 -0.03
N ILE A 272 -2.50 -14.95 -0.34
CA ILE A 272 -1.94 -13.74 0.27
C ILE A 272 -3.04 -13.16 1.17
N VAL A 273 -2.74 -12.95 2.45
CA VAL A 273 -3.67 -12.40 3.43
C VAL A 273 -3.22 -10.98 3.81
N PHE A 274 -4.16 -10.13 4.14
CA PHE A 274 -3.90 -8.86 4.83
C PHE A 274 -4.42 -8.95 6.26
N ASP A 275 -3.61 -8.52 7.24
CA ASP A 275 -4.05 -8.46 8.63
C ASP A 275 -4.12 -7.00 9.12
N PRO A 276 -5.33 -6.45 9.37
CA PRO A 276 -5.48 -5.09 9.86
C PRO A 276 -4.94 -4.88 11.29
N HIS A 277 -4.77 -5.97 12.08
CA HIS A 277 -4.23 -5.91 13.44
C HIS A 277 -2.70 -6.06 13.51
N ALA A 278 -2.04 -6.44 12.43
CA ALA A 278 -0.59 -6.42 12.33
C ALA A 278 -0.14 -5.01 11.93
N VAL A 279 0.08 -4.12 12.89
CA VAL A 279 0.25 -2.68 12.64
C VAL A 279 1.70 -2.24 12.71
N GLY A 280 2.12 -1.51 11.68
CA GLY A 280 3.36 -0.74 11.63
C GLY A 280 3.08 0.76 11.46
N HIS A 281 3.95 1.60 12.00
CA HIS A 281 3.85 3.06 11.97
C HIS A 281 5.04 3.64 11.21
N THR A 282 4.77 4.30 10.10
CA THR A 282 5.78 4.95 9.25
C THR A 282 5.51 6.45 9.11
N ASP A 283 6.51 7.22 8.75
CA ASP A 283 6.35 8.64 8.51
C ASP A 283 5.92 8.91 7.06
N ALA A 284 5.01 9.87 6.90
CA ALA A 284 4.57 10.37 5.60
C ALA A 284 5.21 11.74 5.28
N PRO A 285 5.42 12.08 4.00
CA PRO A 285 5.88 13.40 3.59
C PRO A 285 5.03 14.53 4.18
N GLN A 286 5.69 15.53 4.77
CA GLN A 286 5.01 16.63 5.46
C GLN A 286 4.60 17.77 4.53
N THR A 287 5.18 17.84 3.33
CA THR A 287 4.94 18.88 2.34
C THR A 287 4.30 18.32 1.08
N TRP A 288 3.56 19.15 0.34
CA TRP A 288 3.01 18.78 -0.97
C TRP A 288 4.08 18.35 -1.96
N PHE A 289 5.21 19.05 -1.98
CA PHE A 289 6.33 18.70 -2.85
C PHE A 289 6.87 17.29 -2.54
N GLY A 290 7.11 16.99 -1.26
CA GLY A 290 7.54 15.67 -0.83
C GLY A 290 6.53 14.59 -1.16
N PHE A 291 5.23 14.88 -0.98
CA PHE A 291 4.13 13.97 -1.32
C PHE A 291 4.11 13.65 -2.83
N PHE A 292 4.05 14.66 -3.68
CA PHE A 292 4.00 14.44 -5.13
C PHE A 292 5.25 13.72 -5.65
N ARG A 293 6.39 14.00 -5.07
CA ARG A 293 7.63 13.32 -5.40
C ARG A 293 7.62 11.84 -5.03
N GLN A 294 7.04 11.48 -3.88
CA GLN A 294 6.85 10.09 -3.48
C GLN A 294 5.89 9.38 -4.46
N ARG A 295 4.78 10.05 -4.84
CA ARG A 295 3.79 9.51 -5.80
C ARG A 295 4.38 9.30 -7.18
N LEU A 296 5.23 10.21 -7.64
CA LEU A 296 5.92 10.09 -8.92
C LEU A 296 6.64 8.75 -9.04
N ARG A 297 7.31 8.31 -7.97
CA ARG A 297 7.95 7.01 -7.93
C ARG A 297 6.93 5.86 -7.90
N TRP A 298 5.92 5.91 -7.01
CA TRP A 298 4.99 4.81 -6.84
C TRP A 298 4.14 4.53 -8.09
N ASP A 299 3.67 5.58 -8.76
CA ASP A 299 2.90 5.46 -9.99
C ASP A 299 3.79 4.96 -11.15
N GLY A 300 5.03 5.48 -11.25
CA GLY A 300 6.02 5.03 -12.24
C GLY A 300 6.41 3.56 -12.06
N ASP A 301 6.63 3.13 -10.83
CA ASP A 301 6.93 1.74 -10.47
C ASP A 301 5.83 0.78 -10.94
N MET A 302 4.57 1.19 -10.83
CA MET A 302 3.43 0.39 -11.26
C MET A 302 3.42 0.22 -12.79
N PHE A 303 3.70 1.29 -13.54
CA PHE A 303 3.84 1.21 -15.00
C PHE A 303 4.98 0.27 -15.39
N TYR A 304 6.15 0.41 -14.76
CA TYR A 304 7.30 -0.45 -15.01
C TYR A 304 6.95 -1.94 -14.81
N ILE A 305 6.35 -2.28 -13.67
CA ILE A 305 6.03 -3.67 -13.34
C ILE A 305 5.02 -4.28 -14.32
N PHE A 306 3.90 -3.61 -14.57
CA PHE A 306 2.83 -4.20 -15.36
C PHE A 306 3.07 -4.12 -16.88
N ILE A 307 3.68 -3.02 -17.38
CA ILE A 307 3.82 -2.78 -18.82
C ILE A 307 5.18 -3.21 -19.34
N ARG A 308 6.27 -3.05 -18.59
CA ARG A 308 7.61 -3.41 -19.06
C ARG A 308 8.02 -4.80 -18.60
N LYS A 309 7.96 -5.09 -17.28
CA LYS A 309 8.50 -6.34 -16.74
C LYS A 309 7.58 -7.54 -16.96
N PHE A 310 6.30 -7.43 -16.60
CA PHE A 310 5.39 -8.59 -16.56
C PHE A 310 4.33 -8.64 -17.67
N ARG A 311 4.35 -7.76 -18.67
CA ARG A 311 3.31 -7.68 -19.73
C ARG A 311 2.93 -9.03 -20.34
N PHE A 312 3.89 -9.92 -20.54
CA PHE A 312 3.65 -11.25 -21.12
C PHE A 312 3.25 -12.32 -20.09
N ASN A 313 3.42 -12.02 -18.81
CA ASN A 313 3.14 -12.94 -17.71
C ASN A 313 1.80 -12.66 -17.02
N LEU A 314 1.15 -11.54 -17.34
CA LEU A 314 -0.20 -11.23 -16.87
C LEU A 314 -1.22 -12.06 -17.66
N ARG A 315 -1.32 -13.36 -17.34
CA ARG A 315 -2.17 -14.32 -18.04
C ARG A 315 -3.02 -15.10 -17.04
N PRO A 316 -4.30 -15.45 -17.39
CA PRO A 316 -5.17 -16.24 -16.51
C PRO A 316 -4.56 -17.56 -16.08
N ARG A 317 -3.77 -18.20 -16.97
CA ARG A 317 -3.10 -19.49 -16.70
C ARG A 317 -2.08 -19.39 -15.56
N LEU A 318 -1.44 -18.23 -15.38
CA LEU A 318 -0.45 -18.02 -14.32
C LEU A 318 -1.09 -17.45 -13.06
N LEU A 319 -1.91 -16.41 -13.18
CA LEU A 319 -2.50 -15.68 -12.07
C LEU A 319 -3.78 -16.33 -11.52
N GLY A 320 -4.40 -17.25 -12.27
CA GLY A 320 -5.80 -17.62 -12.06
C GLY A 320 -6.76 -16.51 -12.50
N TRP A 321 -7.97 -16.86 -12.93
CA TRP A 321 -8.93 -15.89 -13.49
C TRP A 321 -9.24 -14.71 -12.56
N ARG A 322 -9.40 -14.97 -11.28
CA ARG A 322 -9.72 -13.96 -10.28
C ARG A 322 -8.64 -12.89 -10.15
N ASN A 323 -7.38 -13.28 -9.97
CA ASN A 323 -6.27 -12.33 -9.87
C ASN A 323 -5.93 -11.69 -11.22
N PHE A 324 -6.12 -12.40 -12.33
CA PHE A 324 -5.95 -11.83 -13.66
C PHE A 324 -6.95 -10.70 -13.92
N LEU A 325 -8.25 -10.92 -13.67
CA LEU A 325 -9.28 -9.89 -13.82
C LEU A 325 -9.02 -8.71 -12.89
N PHE A 326 -8.62 -8.98 -11.65
CA PHE A 326 -8.28 -7.92 -10.71
C PHE A 326 -7.08 -7.07 -11.21
N VAL A 327 -5.99 -7.69 -11.66
CA VAL A 327 -4.83 -6.95 -12.19
C VAL A 327 -5.19 -6.20 -13.46
N ALA A 328 -5.98 -6.80 -14.36
CA ALA A 328 -6.42 -6.15 -15.59
C ALA A 328 -7.30 -4.93 -15.29
N LEU A 329 -8.31 -5.05 -14.44
CA LEU A 329 -9.24 -3.96 -14.13
C LEU A 329 -8.60 -2.94 -13.18
N ASN A 330 -8.09 -3.37 -12.03
CA ASN A 330 -7.53 -2.44 -11.06
C ASN A 330 -6.14 -1.94 -11.47
N GLY A 331 -5.21 -2.83 -11.82
CA GLY A 331 -3.84 -2.47 -12.16
C GLY A 331 -3.74 -1.72 -13.51
N LEU A 332 -4.25 -2.31 -14.60
CA LEU A 332 -4.07 -1.72 -15.94
C LEU A 332 -5.11 -0.63 -16.23
N VAL A 333 -6.41 -0.91 -15.98
CA VAL A 333 -7.46 0.05 -16.37
C VAL A 333 -7.55 1.19 -15.35
N MET A 334 -7.76 0.90 -14.06
CA MET A 334 -8.01 1.96 -13.07
C MET A 334 -6.76 2.75 -12.67
N GLN A 335 -5.59 2.10 -12.59
CA GLN A 335 -4.37 2.78 -12.15
C GLN A 335 -3.54 3.37 -13.31
N LEU A 336 -3.50 2.73 -14.47
CA LEU A 336 -2.68 3.21 -15.58
C LEU A 336 -3.49 3.96 -16.64
N LEU A 337 -4.68 3.49 -17.01
CA LEU A 337 -5.46 4.09 -18.11
C LEU A 337 -6.40 5.20 -17.62
N LEU A 338 -7.13 4.96 -16.54
CA LEU A 338 -8.18 5.86 -16.04
C LEU A 338 -7.69 7.29 -15.72
N PRO A 339 -6.48 7.54 -15.19
CA PRO A 339 -5.97 8.89 -14.99
C PRO A 339 -5.99 9.71 -16.29
N PHE A 340 -5.53 9.13 -17.39
CA PHE A 340 -5.55 9.79 -18.70
C PHE A 340 -6.96 10.01 -19.23
N LEU A 341 -7.84 9.02 -19.05
CA LEU A 341 -9.24 9.14 -19.47
C LEU A 341 -9.96 10.25 -18.71
N ILE A 342 -9.71 10.42 -17.41
CA ILE A 342 -10.28 11.49 -16.60
C ILE A 342 -9.81 12.85 -17.10
N VAL A 343 -8.50 13.04 -17.33
CA VAL A 343 -7.95 14.30 -17.84
C VAL A 343 -8.49 14.63 -19.23
N ALA A 344 -8.53 13.65 -20.15
CA ALA A 344 -9.07 13.82 -21.49
C ALA A 344 -10.57 14.14 -21.46
N TYR A 345 -11.34 13.44 -20.63
CA TYR A 345 -12.79 13.66 -20.49
C TYR A 345 -13.11 15.01 -19.87
N MET A 346 -12.35 15.45 -18.88
CA MET A 346 -12.46 16.80 -18.31
C MET A 346 -12.19 17.86 -19.37
N GLY A 347 -11.13 17.71 -20.18
CA GLY A 347 -10.86 18.59 -21.32
C GLY A 347 -12.02 18.61 -22.30
N PHE A 348 -12.53 17.44 -22.71
CA PHE A 348 -13.68 17.33 -23.60
C PHE A 348 -14.91 18.05 -23.04
N MET A 349 -15.26 17.87 -21.78
CA MET A 349 -16.41 18.56 -21.16
C MET A 349 -16.23 20.08 -21.14
N LEU A 350 -15.02 20.59 -20.86
CA LEU A 350 -14.73 22.03 -20.85
C LEU A 350 -14.88 22.66 -22.25
N PHE A 351 -14.61 21.90 -23.32
CA PHE A 351 -14.77 22.38 -24.71
C PHE A 351 -16.19 22.26 -25.25
N THR A 352 -16.99 21.31 -24.73
CA THR A 352 -18.32 20.99 -25.31
C THR A 352 -19.48 21.51 -24.48
N LEU A 353 -19.29 21.76 -23.18
CA LEU A 353 -20.35 22.18 -22.27
C LEU A 353 -20.10 23.62 -21.76
N PRO A 354 -21.14 24.38 -21.44
CA PRO A 354 -21.00 25.64 -20.71
C PRO A 354 -20.29 25.43 -19.37
N VAL A 355 -19.43 26.36 -18.98
CA VAL A 355 -18.64 26.28 -17.74
C VAL A 355 -19.54 26.05 -16.51
N GLY A 356 -20.72 26.70 -16.47
CA GLY A 356 -21.70 26.50 -15.40
C GLY A 356 -22.20 25.07 -15.28
N ALA A 357 -22.41 24.38 -16.40
CA ALA A 357 -22.82 22.98 -16.43
C ALA A 357 -21.70 22.06 -15.94
N VAL A 358 -20.44 22.32 -16.36
CA VAL A 358 -19.28 21.55 -15.88
C VAL A 358 -19.11 21.69 -14.37
N LEU A 359 -19.19 22.92 -13.84
CA LEU A 359 -19.11 23.16 -12.38
C LEU A 359 -20.25 22.47 -11.62
N GLY A 360 -21.48 22.46 -12.17
CA GLY A 360 -22.62 21.74 -11.59
C GLY A 360 -22.40 20.23 -11.54
N LEU A 361 -21.87 19.64 -12.64
CA LEU A 361 -21.50 18.22 -12.69
C LEU A 361 -20.37 17.88 -11.71
N MET A 362 -19.37 18.73 -11.61
CA MET A 362 -18.26 18.54 -10.63
C MET A 362 -18.78 18.62 -9.19
N ALA A 363 -19.67 19.56 -8.89
CA ALA A 363 -20.28 19.66 -7.56
C ALA A 363 -21.12 18.41 -7.23
N PHE A 364 -21.91 17.92 -8.19
CA PHE A 364 -22.69 16.70 -8.01
C PHE A 364 -21.79 15.48 -7.75
N ILE A 365 -20.72 15.28 -8.56
CA ILE A 365 -19.81 14.16 -8.39
C ILE A 365 -19.05 14.25 -7.06
N TYR A 366 -18.64 15.46 -6.67
CA TYR A 366 -18.03 15.70 -5.38
C TYR A 366 -18.94 15.25 -4.22
N LEU A 367 -20.21 15.63 -4.23
CA LEU A 367 -21.19 15.25 -3.20
C LEU A 367 -21.44 13.73 -3.19
N ALA A 368 -21.53 13.11 -4.37
CA ALA A 368 -21.67 11.66 -4.50
C ALA A 368 -20.45 10.91 -3.93
N TYR A 369 -19.24 11.36 -4.25
CA TYR A 369 -18.02 10.80 -3.66
C TYR A 369 -17.95 11.02 -2.15
N LEU A 370 -18.29 12.20 -1.66
CA LEU A 370 -18.30 12.48 -0.24
C LEU A 370 -19.28 11.57 0.51
N ALA A 371 -20.48 11.36 -0.02
CA ALA A 371 -21.46 10.43 0.56
C ALA A 371 -20.95 8.98 0.57
N ALA A 372 -20.42 8.51 -0.57
CA ALA A 372 -19.86 7.17 -0.69
C ALA A 372 -18.65 6.96 0.26
N LEU A 373 -17.74 7.92 0.33
CA LEU A 373 -16.58 7.88 1.23
C LEU A 373 -16.99 7.91 2.71
N THR A 374 -18.03 8.70 3.04
CA THR A 374 -18.55 8.74 4.42
C THR A 374 -19.12 7.37 4.80
N PHE A 375 -19.95 6.77 3.95
CA PHE A 375 -20.47 5.43 4.16
C PHE A 375 -19.33 4.39 4.31
N TYR A 376 -18.35 4.42 3.40
CA TYR A 376 -17.21 3.51 3.41
C TYR A 376 -16.37 3.66 4.68
N PHE A 377 -16.12 4.89 5.12
CA PHE A 377 -15.35 5.15 6.32
C PHE A 377 -16.10 4.75 7.60
N LEU A 378 -17.41 4.99 7.68
CA LEU A 378 -18.23 4.51 8.79
C LEU A 378 -18.22 2.97 8.86
N LEU A 379 -18.37 2.30 7.71
CA LEU A 379 -18.24 0.84 7.65
C LEU A 379 -16.84 0.38 8.11
N TYR A 380 -15.78 1.07 7.67
CA TYR A 380 -14.42 0.81 8.14
C TYR A 380 -14.31 0.90 9.66
N LEU A 381 -14.84 1.96 10.27
CA LEU A 381 -14.80 2.15 11.73
C LEU A 381 -15.49 1.00 12.48
N VAL A 382 -16.59 0.49 11.96
CA VAL A 382 -17.37 -0.59 12.62
C VAL A 382 -16.77 -1.97 12.36
N ALA A 383 -16.40 -2.26 11.11
CA ALA A 383 -16.06 -3.62 10.70
C ALA A 383 -14.56 -3.95 10.79
N VAL A 384 -13.67 -2.96 10.58
CA VAL A 384 -12.23 -3.20 10.37
C VAL A 384 -11.36 -2.53 11.41
N SER A 385 -11.67 -1.28 11.81
CA SER A 385 -10.80 -0.50 12.68
C SER A 385 -10.58 -1.17 14.03
N GLU A 386 -9.33 -1.24 14.45
CA GLU A 386 -8.91 -1.68 15.79
C GLU A 386 -8.91 -0.54 16.82
N ARG A 387 -8.96 0.71 16.34
CA ARG A 387 -8.94 1.95 17.16
C ARG A 387 -10.01 2.93 16.71
N PRO A 388 -11.31 2.53 16.67
CA PRO A 388 -12.38 3.34 16.05
C PRO A 388 -12.51 4.73 16.67
N GLY A 389 -12.29 4.89 17.98
CA GLY A 389 -12.33 6.20 18.63
C GLY A 389 -11.21 7.13 18.17
N MET A 390 -10.02 6.62 17.90
CA MET A 390 -8.91 7.42 17.35
C MET A 390 -9.11 7.73 15.87
N ASP A 391 -9.60 6.76 15.10
CA ASP A 391 -9.79 6.89 13.68
C ASP A 391 -10.98 7.80 13.33
N ALA A 392 -12.01 7.88 14.18
CA ALA A 392 -13.17 8.74 13.97
C ALA A 392 -12.83 10.23 13.80
N VAL A 393 -11.68 10.69 14.31
CA VAL A 393 -11.20 12.07 14.13
C VAL A 393 -11.02 12.41 12.63
N TYR A 394 -10.74 11.43 11.80
CA TYR A 394 -10.57 11.64 10.36
C TYR A 394 -11.88 11.92 9.61
N LEU A 395 -13.06 11.71 10.22
CA LEU A 395 -14.35 12.16 9.67
C LEU A 395 -14.33 13.65 9.34
N PHE A 396 -13.64 14.45 10.16
CA PHE A 396 -13.50 15.89 9.94
C PHE A 396 -12.75 16.25 8.64
N TYR A 397 -11.89 15.36 8.16
CA TYR A 397 -11.08 15.57 6.94
C TYR A 397 -11.71 14.96 5.69
N LEU A 398 -12.79 14.19 5.81
CA LEU A 398 -13.48 13.58 4.66
C LEU A 398 -13.92 14.59 3.60
N PRO A 399 -14.42 15.79 3.93
CA PRO A 399 -14.79 16.78 2.90
C PRO A 399 -13.61 17.21 2.00
N LEU A 400 -12.39 17.18 2.50
CA LEU A 400 -11.21 17.53 1.70
C LEU A 400 -10.70 16.35 0.85
N PHE A 401 -11.10 15.13 1.18
CA PHE A 401 -10.51 13.94 0.57
C PHE A 401 -10.88 13.74 -0.91
N PRO A 402 -12.12 14.00 -1.41
CA PRO A 402 -12.41 13.90 -2.83
C PRO A 402 -11.55 14.85 -3.68
N LEU A 403 -11.28 16.07 -3.19
CA LEU A 403 -10.40 17.03 -3.86
C LEU A 403 -8.94 16.53 -3.86
N PHE A 404 -8.47 16.03 -2.72
CA PHE A 404 -7.13 15.43 -2.60
C PHE A 404 -6.97 14.25 -3.56
N ALA A 405 -7.95 13.34 -3.61
CA ALA A 405 -7.93 12.18 -4.49
C ALA A 405 -7.94 12.60 -5.97
N PHE A 406 -8.73 13.61 -6.33
CA PHE A 406 -8.75 14.16 -7.69
C PHE A 406 -7.40 14.73 -8.11
N VAL A 407 -6.79 15.58 -7.27
CA VAL A 407 -5.45 16.15 -7.52
C VAL A 407 -4.40 15.05 -7.68
N ASN A 408 -4.45 14.04 -6.81
CA ASN A 408 -3.56 12.88 -6.90
C ASN A 408 -3.76 12.09 -8.21
N ARG A 409 -5.00 11.96 -8.68
CA ARG A 409 -5.32 11.28 -9.95
C ARG A 409 -4.77 12.04 -11.16
N VAL A 410 -4.86 13.37 -11.16
CA VAL A 410 -4.26 14.21 -12.20
C VAL A 410 -2.72 14.10 -12.16
N HIS A 411 -2.14 14.14 -10.96
CA HIS A 411 -0.68 13.95 -10.78
C HIS A 411 -0.21 12.58 -11.27
N CYS A 412 -1.00 11.52 -11.06
CA CYS A 412 -0.70 10.17 -11.54
C CYS A 412 -0.52 10.15 -13.06
N SER A 413 -1.34 10.88 -13.85
CA SER A 413 -1.16 10.98 -15.30
C SER A 413 0.21 11.55 -15.66
N PHE A 414 0.65 12.58 -14.93
CA PHE A 414 1.99 13.16 -15.12
C PHE A 414 3.09 12.17 -14.75
N SER A 415 2.95 11.48 -13.62
CA SER A 415 3.90 10.45 -13.17
C SER A 415 4.08 9.34 -14.19
N LEU A 416 2.98 8.87 -14.78
CA LEU A 416 3.00 7.82 -15.80
C LEU A 416 3.70 8.31 -17.09
N LEU A 417 3.43 9.55 -17.54
CA LEU A 417 4.13 10.13 -18.68
C LEU A 417 5.63 10.25 -18.43
N GLN A 418 6.02 10.69 -17.24
CA GLN A 418 7.43 10.79 -16.87
C GLN A 418 8.11 9.42 -16.91
N GLU A 419 7.47 8.37 -16.38
CA GLU A 419 8.01 7.00 -16.46
C GLU A 419 8.09 6.50 -17.91
N MET A 420 7.08 6.80 -18.75
CA MET A 420 7.07 6.38 -20.14
C MET A 420 8.24 6.96 -20.95
N PHE A 421 8.56 8.24 -20.74
CA PHE A 421 9.56 8.95 -21.52
C PHE A 421 10.95 8.99 -20.88
N MET A 422 11.01 9.10 -19.53
CA MET A 422 12.29 9.31 -18.81
C MET A 422 12.80 8.06 -18.10
N GLN A 423 12.02 6.98 -18.07
CA GLN A 423 12.40 5.71 -17.43
C GLN A 423 12.88 5.90 -15.98
N SER A 424 12.09 6.63 -15.19
CA SER A 424 12.43 7.03 -13.81
C SER A 424 12.75 5.85 -12.88
N HIS A 425 12.30 4.63 -13.22
CA HIS A 425 12.65 3.40 -12.51
C HIS A 425 14.16 3.08 -12.54
N LEU A 426 14.92 3.60 -13.51
CA LEU A 426 16.38 3.43 -13.57
C LEU A 426 17.12 4.30 -12.56
N ASP A 427 16.50 5.41 -12.09
CA ASP A 427 17.04 6.27 -11.05
C ASP A 427 16.78 5.74 -9.63
N SER A 428 16.23 4.59 -9.52
CA SER A 428 15.57 4.04 -8.36
C SER A 428 16.48 3.21 -7.46
N ALA A 429 17.61 3.70 -7.14
CA ALA A 429 18.05 3.31 -5.82
C ALA A 429 17.04 3.96 -4.85
N MET A 430 16.30 3.21 -4.07
CA MET A 430 15.21 3.58 -3.13
C MET A 430 15.53 4.69 -2.12
N ALA A 431 16.53 5.49 -2.40
CA ALA A 431 16.94 6.64 -1.64
C ALA A 431 16.48 7.92 -2.33
N PRO A 432 16.10 8.95 -1.60
CA PRO A 432 15.82 10.27 -2.15
C PRO A 432 16.97 10.73 -3.06
N TRP A 433 16.67 11.43 -4.16
CA TRP A 433 17.69 11.84 -5.16
C TRP A 433 18.89 12.65 -4.59
N TRP A 434 18.67 13.38 -3.49
CA TRP A 434 19.75 14.09 -2.80
C TRP A 434 20.76 13.14 -2.13
N VAL A 435 20.33 11.93 -1.75
CA VAL A 435 21.22 10.89 -1.23
C VAL A 435 21.98 10.24 -2.37
N LEU A 436 21.36 10.07 -3.54
CA LEU A 436 22.02 9.55 -4.75
C LEU A 436 23.16 10.47 -5.21
N ARG A 437 22.98 11.80 -5.11
CA ARG A 437 24.05 12.75 -5.46
C ARG A 437 25.28 12.67 -4.56
N LYS A 438 25.12 12.27 -3.28
CA LYS A 438 26.23 12.10 -2.33
C LYS A 438 26.97 10.77 -2.49
N THR A 439 26.39 9.82 -3.20
CA THR A 439 26.89 8.45 -3.35
C THR A 439 27.17 8.09 -4.81
N LYS A 440 27.50 9.05 -5.66
CA LYS A 440 28.09 8.71 -6.95
C LYS A 440 29.37 7.91 -6.69
N PHE A 441 29.38 6.70 -7.26
CA PHE A 441 30.52 5.80 -7.28
C PHE A 441 31.76 6.51 -7.74
#